data_56f357ec7ef79beaeaa1a79586b29241
#
_entry.id   56f357ec7ef79beaeaa1a79586b29241
#
_cell.length_a   1.000
_cell.length_b   1.000
_cell.length_c   1.000
_cell.angle_alpha   90.00
_cell.angle_beta   90.00
_cell.angle_gamma   90.00
#
_symmetry.space_group_name_H-M   'P 1'
#
loop_
_entity.id
_entity.type
_entity.pdbx_description
1 polymer ?
#
loop_
_entity_poly.entity_id
_entity_poly.type
_entity_poly.pdbx_seq_one_letter_code
_entity_poly.pdbx_strand_id
1 'polypeptide(L)'
;MKSSIIDRFISYAVIDTQSNEESTSCPSTTGQLTLADKLVEELKEIGMEDVTMDENGYVMATLPANTEKRVPTIGFLAHLDTATDFTGKNVRPQLVKDYDGGDIVLNSDLHIVLTPADFPELAKYKGHTLITTDGTTLLGADNKAGIAEIMTALITLKNSDIKHGKIRVAFTPDEEIGRGPHKFDVKAFAADFAYTVDGGPLGELQYESFHAAGAKVTVNGTNVHPGTAKGKMVNSMKIAMELQSSLPSDEAPEKTSGYEGFYHLLSFQGDVEQTKLAYIIRDFDRTLFEKKKANLTEIVAQLNKKYGENTVVLDLKDQYYNMREKIEPVKEIIETAHQAMVNLGISPIIEPIRGGTDGSQLSYMGLPTPNIFTGGENFHGKYEYISVDNMQKAANTIVEIARLVEERA
;
A
#
# COMPACT_ATOMS: atom_id res chain seq x y z
N MET A 1 22.17 -18.71 -15.30
CA MET A 1 22.85 -17.53 -14.68
C MET A 1 21.96 -17.05 -13.55
N LYS A 2 22.49 -16.77 -12.35
CA LYS A 2 21.66 -16.16 -11.29
C LYS A 2 21.24 -14.77 -11.76
N SER A 3 19.95 -14.53 -11.91
CA SER A 3 19.41 -13.20 -12.25
C SER A 3 19.79 -12.19 -11.16
N SER A 4 20.28 -11.01 -11.52
CA SER A 4 20.54 -9.93 -10.55
C SER A 4 19.22 -9.37 -10.03
N ILE A 5 19.25 -8.61 -8.93
CA ILE A 5 18.06 -7.92 -8.43
C ILE A 5 17.48 -6.95 -9.48
N ILE A 6 18.35 -6.33 -10.29
CA ILE A 6 17.97 -5.44 -11.41
C ILE A 6 17.21 -6.24 -12.47
N ASP A 7 17.80 -7.35 -12.96
CA ASP A 7 17.18 -8.15 -14.03
C ASP A 7 15.82 -8.69 -13.59
N ARG A 8 15.73 -9.13 -12.33
CA ARG A 8 14.51 -9.61 -11.71
C ARG A 8 13.45 -8.52 -11.66
N PHE A 9 13.75 -7.38 -11.06
CA PHE A 9 12.84 -6.26 -10.97
C PHE A 9 12.34 -5.80 -12.34
N ILE A 10 13.25 -5.57 -13.30
CA ILE A 10 12.89 -5.15 -14.67
C ILE A 10 11.96 -6.20 -15.30
N SER A 11 12.23 -7.48 -15.11
CA SER A 11 11.39 -8.57 -15.67
C SER A 11 9.97 -8.61 -15.08
N TYR A 12 9.77 -8.09 -13.87
CA TYR A 12 8.46 -7.94 -13.24
C TYR A 12 7.79 -6.62 -13.65
N ALA A 13 8.55 -5.53 -13.69
CA ALA A 13 8.03 -4.19 -14.01
C ALA A 13 7.36 -4.12 -15.39
N VAL A 14 7.85 -4.86 -16.38
CA VAL A 14 7.28 -4.87 -17.73
C VAL A 14 5.96 -5.65 -17.87
N ILE A 15 5.56 -6.40 -16.84
CA ILE A 15 4.26 -7.10 -16.82
C ILE A 15 3.20 -6.10 -16.33
N ASP A 16 2.17 -5.89 -17.13
CA ASP A 16 1.03 -5.03 -16.75
C ASP A 16 0.16 -5.77 -15.73
N THR A 17 0.20 -5.30 -14.49
CA THR A 17 -0.55 -5.88 -13.36
C THR A 17 -1.48 -4.86 -12.69
N GLN A 18 -1.81 -3.76 -13.39
CA GLN A 18 -2.66 -2.72 -12.84
C GLN A 18 -3.99 -3.29 -12.35
N SER A 19 -4.41 -2.91 -11.14
CA SER A 19 -5.69 -3.30 -10.56
C SER A 19 -6.86 -2.64 -11.25
N ASN A 20 -8.08 -3.13 -10.99
CA ASN A 20 -9.32 -2.56 -11.47
C ASN A 20 -10.37 -2.51 -10.34
N GLU A 21 -10.67 -1.32 -9.83
CA GLU A 21 -11.63 -1.11 -8.75
C GLU A 21 -13.06 -1.56 -9.11
N GLU A 22 -13.43 -1.47 -10.41
CA GLU A 22 -14.76 -1.84 -10.89
C GLU A 22 -14.94 -3.36 -11.03
N SER A 23 -13.84 -4.13 -11.03
CA SER A 23 -13.89 -5.58 -11.13
C SER A 23 -14.45 -6.21 -9.85
N THR A 24 -15.25 -7.26 -10.01
CA THR A 24 -15.74 -8.09 -8.91
C THR A 24 -14.96 -9.40 -8.75
N SER A 25 -14.02 -9.67 -9.67
CA SER A 25 -13.14 -10.84 -9.58
C SER A 25 -11.98 -10.60 -8.61
N CYS A 26 -11.32 -11.68 -8.22
CA CYS A 26 -10.04 -11.69 -7.52
C CYS A 26 -9.13 -12.72 -8.21
N PRO A 27 -7.98 -12.30 -8.74
CA PRO A 27 -7.55 -10.90 -8.82
C PRO A 27 -8.45 -10.07 -9.73
N SER A 28 -8.39 -8.75 -9.57
CA SER A 28 -9.21 -7.82 -10.36
C SER A 28 -8.82 -7.76 -11.83
N THR A 29 -7.59 -8.16 -12.16
CA THR A 29 -7.05 -8.21 -13.52
C THR A 29 -6.23 -9.48 -13.75
N THR A 30 -6.23 -9.98 -14.99
CA THR A 30 -5.50 -11.20 -15.37
C THR A 30 -3.98 -11.01 -15.44
N GLY A 31 -3.50 -9.77 -15.58
CA GLY A 31 -2.07 -9.47 -15.58
C GLY A 31 -1.38 -9.87 -14.28
N GLN A 32 -2.09 -9.78 -13.17
CA GLN A 32 -1.59 -10.22 -11.86
C GLN A 32 -1.33 -11.73 -11.83
N LEU A 33 -2.19 -12.54 -12.47
CA LEU A 33 -1.95 -13.98 -12.61
C LEU A 33 -0.70 -14.29 -13.46
N THR A 34 -0.43 -13.47 -14.48
CA THR A 34 0.78 -13.63 -15.30
C THR A 34 2.05 -13.45 -14.47
N LEU A 35 2.07 -12.45 -13.57
CA LEU A 35 3.20 -12.28 -12.65
C LEU A 35 3.23 -13.40 -11.61
N ALA A 36 2.07 -13.80 -11.06
CA ALA A 36 1.97 -14.87 -10.08
C ALA A 36 2.53 -16.21 -10.64
N ASP A 37 2.15 -16.60 -11.85
CA ASP A 37 2.68 -17.79 -12.54
C ASP A 37 4.20 -17.75 -12.66
N LYS A 38 4.75 -16.59 -13.09
CA LYS A 38 6.20 -16.39 -13.19
C LYS A 38 6.89 -16.57 -11.83
N LEU A 39 6.30 -16.07 -10.75
CA LEU A 39 6.86 -16.18 -9.40
C LEU A 39 6.80 -17.62 -8.89
N VAL A 40 5.74 -18.37 -9.19
CA VAL A 40 5.63 -19.80 -8.88
C VAL A 40 6.77 -20.60 -9.55
N GLU A 41 7.04 -20.32 -10.83
CA GLU A 41 8.14 -20.97 -11.54
C GLU A 41 9.50 -20.62 -10.91
N GLU A 42 9.74 -19.34 -10.65
CA GLU A 42 11.01 -18.86 -10.07
C GLU A 42 11.22 -19.39 -8.64
N LEU A 43 10.18 -19.45 -7.80
CA LEU A 43 10.26 -20.04 -6.46
C LEU A 43 10.64 -21.53 -6.51
N LYS A 44 10.08 -22.29 -7.47
CA LYS A 44 10.45 -23.68 -7.70
C LYS A 44 11.89 -23.82 -8.17
N GLU A 45 12.36 -22.95 -9.07
CA GLU A 45 13.75 -22.93 -9.56
C GLU A 45 14.74 -22.59 -8.44
N ILE A 46 14.39 -21.67 -7.54
CA ILE A 46 15.17 -21.36 -6.33
C ILE A 46 15.19 -22.60 -5.40
N GLY A 47 14.20 -23.49 -5.52
CA GLY A 47 14.05 -24.71 -4.71
C GLY A 47 13.37 -24.41 -3.37
N MET A 48 12.35 -23.55 -3.37
CA MET A 48 11.43 -23.37 -2.25
C MET A 48 10.51 -24.59 -2.13
N GLU A 49 10.06 -24.87 -0.91
CA GLU A 49 9.08 -25.91 -0.61
C GLU A 49 7.66 -25.33 -0.55
N ASP A 50 6.65 -26.20 -0.64
CA ASP A 50 5.23 -25.85 -0.53
C ASP A 50 4.82 -24.69 -1.44
N VAL A 51 5.39 -24.62 -2.65
CA VAL A 51 5.06 -23.54 -3.60
C VAL A 51 3.66 -23.78 -4.14
N THR A 52 2.75 -22.87 -3.83
CA THR A 52 1.34 -22.93 -4.22
C THR A 52 0.89 -21.59 -4.81
N MET A 53 -0.09 -21.65 -5.68
CA MET A 53 -0.92 -20.51 -6.08
C MET A 53 -2.37 -20.97 -6.01
N ASP A 54 -3.21 -20.20 -5.34
CA ASP A 54 -4.64 -20.50 -5.27
C ASP A 54 -5.42 -19.92 -6.46
N GLU A 55 -6.71 -20.19 -6.52
CA GLU A 55 -7.61 -19.72 -7.57
C GLU A 55 -7.76 -18.19 -7.63
N ASN A 56 -7.38 -17.49 -6.56
CA ASN A 56 -7.44 -16.04 -6.44
C ASN A 56 -6.08 -15.37 -6.72
N GLY A 57 -5.05 -16.14 -7.07
CA GLY A 57 -3.72 -15.63 -7.43
C GLY A 57 -2.78 -15.39 -6.25
N TYR A 58 -3.14 -15.80 -5.02
CA TYR A 58 -2.20 -15.74 -3.89
C TYR A 58 -1.12 -16.80 -4.06
N VAL A 59 0.11 -16.35 -4.18
CA VAL A 59 1.29 -17.25 -4.25
C VAL A 59 1.87 -17.38 -2.86
N MET A 60 2.15 -18.61 -2.42
CA MET A 60 2.81 -18.90 -1.15
C MET A 60 3.95 -19.91 -1.35
N ALA A 61 5.01 -19.77 -0.53
CA ALA A 61 6.11 -20.72 -0.52
C ALA A 61 6.80 -20.77 0.84
N THR A 62 7.61 -21.81 1.05
CA THR A 62 8.38 -22.07 2.27
C THR A 62 9.87 -22.16 1.97
N LEU A 63 10.69 -21.43 2.72
CA LEU A 63 12.10 -21.74 2.93
C LEU A 63 12.20 -22.51 4.26
N PRO A 64 12.56 -23.80 4.27
CA PRO A 64 12.66 -24.59 5.50
C PRO A 64 13.77 -24.07 6.39
N ALA A 65 13.63 -24.25 7.71
CA ALA A 65 14.66 -23.90 8.68
C ALA A 65 15.97 -24.69 8.43
N ASN A 66 17.09 -24.02 8.71
CA ASN A 66 18.42 -24.65 8.66
C ASN A 66 19.11 -24.68 10.03
N THR A 67 18.34 -24.61 11.12
CA THR A 67 18.76 -24.65 12.51
C THR A 67 17.97 -25.70 13.29
N GLU A 68 18.58 -26.25 14.36
CA GLU A 68 17.92 -27.17 15.31
C GLU A 68 17.13 -26.43 16.41
N LYS A 69 17.22 -25.11 16.48
CA LYS A 69 16.49 -24.32 17.45
C LYS A 69 14.99 -24.26 17.10
N ARG A 70 14.16 -24.06 18.12
CA ARG A 70 12.75 -23.75 17.94
C ARG A 70 12.61 -22.24 17.70
N VAL A 71 12.55 -21.85 16.46
CA VAL A 71 12.48 -20.47 16.01
C VAL A 71 11.05 -20.15 15.53
N PRO A 72 10.47 -18.98 15.85
CA PRO A 72 9.21 -18.55 15.26
C PRO A 72 9.25 -18.54 13.74
N THR A 73 8.15 -18.90 13.09
CA THR A 73 8.03 -18.81 11.62
C THR A 73 7.75 -17.37 11.22
N ILE A 74 8.61 -16.80 10.38
CA ILE A 74 8.49 -15.43 9.89
C ILE A 74 7.84 -15.43 8.50
N GLY A 75 6.93 -14.48 8.25
CA GLY A 75 6.41 -14.19 6.92
C GLY A 75 7.05 -12.96 6.29
N PHE A 76 7.20 -12.96 4.95
CA PHE A 76 7.46 -11.77 4.14
C PHE A 76 6.46 -11.71 3.00
N LEU A 77 5.86 -10.52 2.80
CA LEU A 77 4.81 -10.32 1.81
C LEU A 77 5.12 -9.09 0.94
N ALA A 78 4.69 -9.16 -0.31
CA ALA A 78 4.63 -8.04 -1.23
C ALA A 78 3.42 -8.22 -2.17
N HIS A 79 2.87 -7.12 -2.70
CA HIS A 79 1.72 -7.24 -3.59
C HIS A 79 2.12 -7.32 -5.07
N LEU A 80 1.23 -7.93 -5.88
CA LEU A 80 1.43 -8.20 -7.31
C LEU A 80 1.01 -7.04 -8.19
N ASP A 81 -0.03 -6.34 -7.77
CA ASP A 81 -0.68 -5.30 -8.56
C ASP A 81 0.06 -3.96 -8.53
N THR A 82 -0.36 -3.06 -9.37
CA THR A 82 0.07 -1.65 -9.38
C THR A 82 -1.14 -0.73 -9.31
N ALA A 83 -0.90 0.48 -8.80
CA ALA A 83 -1.90 1.50 -8.59
C ALA A 83 -2.72 1.85 -9.84
N THR A 84 -3.95 2.32 -9.59
CA THR A 84 -4.88 2.75 -10.64
C THR A 84 -4.69 4.21 -11.06
N ASP A 85 -3.89 4.98 -10.31
CA ASP A 85 -3.69 6.43 -10.51
C ASP A 85 -3.02 6.77 -11.82
N PHE A 86 -2.08 5.94 -12.28
CA PHE A 86 -1.38 6.11 -13.55
C PHE A 86 -1.18 4.77 -14.24
N THR A 87 -1.11 4.78 -15.60
CA THR A 87 -1.04 3.53 -16.35
C THR A 87 0.23 2.73 -16.09
N GLY A 88 0.08 1.42 -15.84
CA GLY A 88 1.14 0.42 -15.75
C GLY A 88 1.36 -0.39 -17.04
N LYS A 89 0.76 0.04 -18.16
CA LYS A 89 0.82 -0.69 -19.44
C LYS A 89 2.00 -0.26 -20.29
N ASN A 90 2.78 -1.22 -20.76
CA ASN A 90 3.99 -1.01 -21.58
C ASN A 90 5.09 -0.23 -20.85
N VAL A 91 5.31 -0.51 -19.59
CA VAL A 91 6.38 0.08 -18.79
C VAL A 91 7.74 -0.12 -19.49
N ARG A 92 8.52 0.97 -19.56
CA ARG A 92 9.87 0.99 -20.16
C ARG A 92 10.88 1.44 -19.11
N PRO A 93 11.41 0.53 -18.30
CA PRO A 93 12.38 0.87 -17.28
C PRO A 93 13.67 1.39 -17.90
N GLN A 94 14.20 2.47 -17.34
CA GLN A 94 15.48 3.09 -17.74
C GLN A 94 16.48 2.98 -16.61
N LEU A 95 17.71 2.61 -16.93
CA LEU A 95 18.78 2.47 -15.95
C LEU A 95 19.69 3.71 -15.98
N VAL A 96 19.74 4.45 -14.88
CA VAL A 96 20.61 5.61 -14.68
C VAL A 96 21.74 5.18 -13.75
N LYS A 97 22.92 4.90 -14.32
CA LYS A 97 24.10 4.48 -13.56
C LYS A 97 24.85 5.68 -13.01
N ASP A 98 25.41 5.54 -11.82
CA ASP A 98 26.25 6.56 -11.16
C ASP A 98 25.60 7.95 -11.22
N TYR A 99 24.36 8.05 -10.78
CA TYR A 99 23.57 9.28 -10.84
C TYR A 99 24.34 10.46 -10.29
N ASP A 100 24.47 11.53 -11.08
CA ASP A 100 25.33 12.66 -10.78
C ASP A 100 24.72 13.71 -9.83
N GLY A 101 23.41 13.60 -9.55
CA GLY A 101 22.64 14.52 -8.70
C GLY A 101 21.92 15.63 -9.47
N GLY A 102 21.93 15.60 -10.82
CA GLY A 102 21.27 16.56 -11.70
C GLY A 102 19.91 16.06 -12.22
N ASP A 103 19.43 16.70 -13.27
CA ASP A 103 18.17 16.34 -13.92
C ASP A 103 18.28 15.01 -14.67
N ILE A 104 17.23 14.19 -14.60
CA ILE A 104 17.10 12.96 -15.38
C ILE A 104 16.02 13.17 -16.44
N VAL A 105 16.44 13.18 -17.73
CA VAL A 105 15.50 13.26 -18.85
C VAL A 105 14.83 11.89 -19.02
N LEU A 106 13.56 11.78 -18.61
CA LEU A 106 12.78 10.57 -18.77
C LEU A 106 12.32 10.41 -20.22
N ASN A 107 11.89 11.51 -20.86
CA ASN A 107 11.42 11.52 -22.22
C ASN A 107 11.71 12.87 -22.89
N SER A 108 12.58 12.88 -23.88
CA SER A 108 12.96 14.09 -24.61
C SER A 108 11.84 14.62 -25.50
N ASP A 109 11.07 13.73 -26.13
CA ASP A 109 10.03 14.09 -27.07
C ASP A 109 8.80 14.70 -26.37
N LEU A 110 8.51 14.23 -25.16
CA LEU A 110 7.42 14.70 -24.31
C LEU A 110 7.88 15.77 -23.30
N HIS A 111 9.16 16.13 -23.30
CA HIS A 111 9.75 17.08 -22.35
C HIS A 111 9.51 16.70 -20.88
N ILE A 112 9.57 15.39 -20.55
CA ILE A 112 9.40 14.91 -19.19
C ILE A 112 10.77 14.77 -18.56
N VAL A 113 10.98 15.51 -17.46
CA VAL A 113 12.24 15.55 -16.72
C VAL A 113 11.96 15.33 -15.25
N LEU A 114 12.68 14.40 -14.63
CA LEU A 114 12.72 14.22 -13.19
C LEU A 114 13.85 15.09 -12.65
N THR A 115 13.53 16.12 -11.87
CA THR A 115 14.49 17.14 -11.45
C THR A 115 14.52 17.29 -9.93
N PRO A 116 15.71 17.49 -9.30
CA PRO A 116 15.81 17.81 -7.87
C PRO A 116 15.12 19.12 -7.48
N ALA A 117 14.82 20.00 -8.45
CA ALA A 117 14.06 21.22 -8.17
C ALA A 117 12.60 20.94 -7.80
N ASP A 118 11.98 19.92 -8.42
CA ASP A 118 10.63 19.49 -8.15
C ASP A 118 10.58 18.39 -7.09
N PHE A 119 11.60 17.54 -7.04
CA PHE A 119 11.75 16.37 -6.14
C PHE A 119 13.08 16.44 -5.39
N PRO A 120 13.18 17.24 -4.32
CA PRO A 120 14.45 17.49 -3.60
C PRO A 120 15.11 16.23 -3.02
N GLU A 121 14.32 15.19 -2.72
CA GLU A 121 14.82 13.90 -2.23
C GLU A 121 15.74 13.21 -3.24
N LEU A 122 15.55 13.44 -4.54
CA LEU A 122 16.36 12.86 -5.61
C LEU A 122 17.86 13.16 -5.42
N ALA A 123 18.21 14.32 -4.86
CA ALA A 123 19.59 14.70 -4.57
C ALA A 123 20.31 13.76 -3.61
N LYS A 124 19.59 13.03 -2.76
CA LYS A 124 20.14 12.05 -1.80
C LYS A 124 20.73 10.82 -2.50
N TYR A 125 20.35 10.57 -3.75
CA TYR A 125 20.72 9.38 -4.52
C TYR A 125 21.96 9.57 -5.40
N LYS A 126 22.69 10.67 -5.25
CA LYS A 126 23.94 10.90 -5.99
C LYS A 126 24.92 9.75 -5.77
N GLY A 127 25.43 9.19 -6.87
CA GLY A 127 26.33 8.04 -6.90
C GLY A 127 25.61 6.68 -6.92
N HIS A 128 24.27 6.65 -6.77
CA HIS A 128 23.48 5.42 -6.87
C HIS A 128 23.19 5.05 -8.32
N THR A 129 22.88 3.79 -8.53
CA THR A 129 22.20 3.35 -9.75
C THR A 129 20.71 3.43 -9.55
N LEU A 130 20.00 4.18 -10.40
CA LEU A 130 18.55 4.34 -10.34
C LEU A 130 17.87 3.59 -11.48
N ILE A 131 16.66 3.11 -11.23
CA ILE A 131 15.73 2.64 -12.27
C ILE A 131 14.56 3.61 -12.28
N THR A 132 14.25 4.17 -13.45
CA THR A 132 13.13 5.09 -13.67
C THR A 132 12.18 4.53 -14.73
N THR A 133 11.00 5.12 -14.87
CA THR A 133 10.15 4.96 -16.05
C THR A 133 10.59 5.92 -17.17
N ASP A 134 10.03 5.77 -18.38
CA ASP A 134 10.17 6.73 -19.47
C ASP A 134 9.19 7.93 -19.37
N GLY A 135 8.49 8.07 -18.25
CA GLY A 135 7.54 9.14 -18.00
C GLY A 135 6.16 8.95 -18.68
N THR A 136 5.97 7.89 -19.46
CA THR A 136 4.67 7.59 -20.08
C THR A 136 3.80 6.65 -19.24
N THR A 137 4.40 6.00 -18.25
CA THR A 137 3.77 5.07 -17.31
C THR A 137 4.31 5.31 -15.90
N LEU A 138 3.68 4.69 -14.87
CA LEU A 138 4.37 4.43 -13.63
C LEU A 138 5.50 3.40 -13.85
N LEU A 139 6.38 3.18 -12.88
CA LEU A 139 7.43 2.16 -12.94
C LEU A 139 6.96 0.81 -12.39
N GLY A 140 6.10 0.83 -11.36
CA GLY A 140 5.65 -0.34 -10.62
C GLY A 140 6.68 -0.83 -9.60
N ALA A 141 7.53 0.05 -9.09
CA ALA A 141 8.40 -0.26 -7.96
C ALA A 141 7.55 -0.61 -6.73
N ASP A 142 6.44 0.07 -6.57
CA ASP A 142 5.33 -0.27 -5.72
C ASP A 142 4.41 -1.29 -6.44
N ASN A 143 4.44 -2.63 -6.14
CA ASN A 143 5.37 -3.21 -5.14
C ASN A 143 6.23 -4.35 -5.74
N LYS A 144 6.56 -4.29 -7.04
CA LYS A 144 7.42 -5.29 -7.70
C LYS A 144 8.87 -5.23 -7.20
N ALA A 145 9.26 -4.11 -6.54
CA ALA A 145 10.55 -4.03 -5.86
C ALA A 145 10.57 -4.96 -4.64
N GLY A 146 9.57 -4.88 -3.77
CA GLY A 146 9.45 -5.78 -2.63
C GLY A 146 9.45 -7.26 -3.03
N ILE A 147 8.78 -7.60 -4.14
CA ILE A 147 8.85 -8.95 -4.71
C ILE A 147 10.30 -9.32 -5.06
N ALA A 148 11.01 -8.46 -5.79
CA ALA A 148 12.38 -8.72 -6.22
C ALA A 148 13.36 -8.83 -5.03
N GLU A 149 13.13 -8.07 -3.99
CA GLU A 149 13.90 -8.04 -2.73
C GLU A 149 13.68 -9.32 -1.92
N ILE A 150 12.43 -9.76 -1.74
CA ILE A 150 12.10 -11.03 -1.10
C ILE A 150 12.76 -12.19 -1.85
N MET A 151 12.61 -12.26 -3.17
CA MET A 151 13.20 -13.31 -4.00
C MET A 151 14.73 -13.33 -3.91
N THR A 152 15.36 -12.15 -3.84
CA THR A 152 16.82 -12.01 -3.69
C THR A 152 17.28 -12.45 -2.30
N ALA A 153 16.55 -12.11 -1.25
CA ALA A 153 16.83 -12.54 0.11
C ALA A 153 16.72 -14.06 0.27
N LEU A 154 15.69 -14.70 -0.31
CA LEU A 154 15.53 -16.16 -0.31
C LEU A 154 16.74 -16.86 -0.95
N ILE A 155 17.21 -16.36 -2.09
CA ILE A 155 18.39 -16.89 -2.77
C ILE A 155 19.63 -16.73 -1.90
N THR A 156 19.79 -15.60 -1.23
CA THR A 156 20.91 -15.33 -0.33
C THR A 156 20.91 -16.29 0.85
N LEU A 157 19.78 -16.44 1.54
CA LEU A 157 19.64 -17.35 2.68
C LEU A 157 19.88 -18.78 2.30
N LYS A 158 19.28 -19.24 1.18
CA LYS A 158 19.44 -20.61 0.71
C LYS A 158 20.86 -20.98 0.32
N ASN A 159 21.65 -20.03 -0.17
CA ASN A 159 23.02 -20.27 -0.66
C ASN A 159 24.11 -19.83 0.33
N SER A 160 23.76 -19.53 1.56
CA SER A 160 24.69 -19.14 2.62
C SER A 160 24.59 -20.05 3.84
N ASP A 161 25.55 -19.92 4.75
CA ASP A 161 25.53 -20.63 6.04
C ASP A 161 24.79 -19.85 7.16
N ILE A 162 24.11 -18.76 6.78
CA ILE A 162 23.33 -17.94 7.70
C ILE A 162 22.19 -18.79 8.29
N LYS A 163 22.16 -18.90 9.62
CA LYS A 163 21.13 -19.65 10.32
C LYS A 163 19.83 -18.88 10.39
N HIS A 164 18.73 -19.57 10.10
CA HIS A 164 17.38 -19.01 10.13
C HIS A 164 16.34 -20.08 10.50
N GLY A 165 15.23 -19.66 11.06
CA GLY A 165 14.03 -20.47 11.23
C GLY A 165 13.30 -20.73 9.91
N LYS A 166 12.11 -21.31 10.00
CA LYS A 166 11.23 -21.44 8.83
C LYS A 166 10.76 -20.06 8.37
N ILE A 167 10.85 -19.79 7.08
CA ILE A 167 10.38 -18.55 6.46
C ILE A 167 9.25 -18.87 5.49
N ARG A 168 8.17 -18.13 5.61
CA ARG A 168 7.06 -18.13 4.67
C ARG A 168 7.13 -16.88 3.80
N VAL A 169 6.81 -17.01 2.54
CA VAL A 169 6.62 -15.85 1.65
C VAL A 169 5.26 -15.91 1.00
N ALA A 170 4.66 -14.74 0.80
CA ALA A 170 3.43 -14.64 0.03
C ALA A 170 3.44 -13.42 -0.89
N PHE A 171 2.79 -13.57 -2.05
CA PHE A 171 2.53 -12.47 -2.97
C PHE A 171 1.02 -12.34 -3.13
N THR A 172 0.50 -11.13 -2.86
CA THR A 172 -0.92 -10.83 -2.74
C THR A 172 -1.45 -10.05 -3.94
N PRO A 173 -2.65 -10.33 -4.46
CA PRO A 173 -3.28 -9.51 -5.48
C PRO A 173 -4.05 -8.34 -4.86
N ASP A 174 -4.35 -7.29 -5.67
CA ASP A 174 -5.35 -6.27 -5.39
C ASP A 174 -5.15 -5.44 -4.10
N GLU A 175 -3.89 -5.24 -3.67
CA GLU A 175 -3.55 -4.38 -2.53
C GLU A 175 -3.97 -2.95 -2.79
N GLU A 176 -3.65 -2.40 -3.95
CA GLU A 176 -3.85 -1.01 -4.36
C GLU A 176 -5.33 -0.57 -4.43
N ILE A 177 -6.22 -1.53 -4.41
CA ILE A 177 -7.66 -1.29 -4.31
C ILE A 177 -8.23 -1.76 -2.95
N GLY A 178 -7.34 -1.97 -1.97
CA GLY A 178 -7.68 -2.32 -0.59
C GLY A 178 -8.26 -3.72 -0.39
N ARG A 179 -8.02 -4.65 -1.32
CA ARG A 179 -8.59 -6.01 -1.29
C ARG A 179 -7.55 -7.09 -1.05
N GLY A 180 -6.27 -6.75 -0.94
CA GLY A 180 -5.16 -7.69 -0.81
C GLY A 180 -5.40 -8.82 0.20
N PRO A 181 -5.76 -8.55 1.45
CA PRO A 181 -5.96 -9.61 2.44
C PRO A 181 -7.32 -10.29 2.41
N HIS A 182 -8.29 -9.85 1.59
CA HIS A 182 -9.69 -10.28 1.70
C HIS A 182 -9.91 -11.79 1.59
N LYS A 183 -9.08 -12.48 0.80
CA LYS A 183 -9.13 -13.93 0.63
C LYS A 183 -7.84 -14.62 1.08
N PHE A 184 -6.95 -13.89 1.75
CA PHE A 184 -5.70 -14.44 2.24
C PHE A 184 -5.95 -15.46 3.35
N ASP A 185 -5.44 -16.67 3.18
CA ASP A 185 -5.55 -17.72 4.20
C ASP A 185 -4.38 -17.65 5.18
N VAL A 186 -4.58 -16.90 6.27
CA VAL A 186 -3.59 -16.75 7.36
C VAL A 186 -3.22 -18.09 7.97
N LYS A 187 -4.16 -19.06 8.04
CA LYS A 187 -3.89 -20.39 8.61
C LYS A 187 -3.01 -21.22 7.69
N ALA A 188 -3.26 -21.20 6.39
CA ALA A 188 -2.42 -21.86 5.40
C ALA A 188 -1.04 -21.19 5.29
N PHE A 189 -0.98 -19.87 5.45
CA PHE A 189 0.29 -19.14 5.50
C PHE A 189 1.14 -19.57 6.70
N ALA A 190 0.53 -19.79 7.86
CA ALA A 190 1.12 -20.41 9.04
C ALA A 190 2.43 -19.75 9.50
N ALA A 191 2.51 -18.42 9.50
CA ALA A 191 3.56 -17.64 10.14
C ALA A 191 3.09 -17.11 11.51
N ASP A 192 4.02 -16.95 12.45
CA ASP A 192 3.75 -16.38 13.77
C ASP A 192 3.58 -14.85 13.68
N PHE A 193 4.34 -14.22 12.79
CA PHE A 193 4.25 -12.82 12.39
C PHE A 193 4.86 -12.63 11.00
N ALA A 194 4.65 -11.46 10.41
CA ALA A 194 5.19 -11.19 9.07
C ALA A 194 5.67 -9.72 8.94
N TYR A 195 6.25 -9.41 7.79
CA TYR A 195 6.55 -8.05 7.32
C TYR A 195 6.03 -7.91 5.89
N THR A 196 5.32 -6.84 5.60
CA THR A 196 5.17 -6.37 4.21
C THR A 196 6.44 -5.62 3.81
N VAL A 197 6.96 -5.93 2.63
CA VAL A 197 8.10 -5.23 2.02
C VAL A 197 7.51 -4.26 1.01
N ASP A 198 6.96 -3.15 1.52
CA ASP A 198 6.02 -2.28 0.80
C ASP A 198 6.15 -0.80 1.21
N GLY A 199 7.23 -0.45 1.90
CA GLY A 199 7.55 0.92 2.27
C GLY A 199 8.27 1.69 1.16
N GLY A 200 8.40 2.98 1.33
CA GLY A 200 9.08 3.89 0.41
C GLY A 200 10.57 3.99 0.67
N PRO A 201 11.06 5.17 1.08
CA PRO A 201 12.49 5.48 1.24
C PRO A 201 13.25 4.55 2.18
N LEU A 202 14.55 4.48 1.95
CA LEU A 202 15.48 3.71 2.78
C LEU A 202 15.30 3.98 4.28
N GLY A 203 15.04 2.94 5.04
CA GLY A 203 14.97 2.97 6.50
C GLY A 203 13.55 3.09 7.05
N GLU A 204 12.53 3.23 6.24
CA GLU A 204 11.14 3.22 6.73
C GLU A 204 10.81 1.91 7.44
N LEU A 205 10.25 2.06 8.64
CA LEU A 205 9.72 0.98 9.47
C LEU A 205 8.40 1.45 10.06
N GLN A 206 7.31 0.90 9.57
CA GLN A 206 5.98 1.41 9.83
C GLN A 206 5.13 0.33 10.50
N TYR A 207 4.54 0.67 11.64
CA TYR A 207 3.66 -0.22 12.39
C TYR A 207 2.39 0.49 12.89
N GLU A 208 2.14 1.69 12.37
CA GLU A 208 0.93 2.46 12.57
C GLU A 208 0.30 2.82 11.22
N SER A 209 -1.00 2.70 11.12
CA SER A 209 -1.81 3.11 9.97
C SER A 209 -3.03 3.87 10.45
N PHE A 210 -3.73 4.55 9.57
CA PHE A 210 -5.02 5.11 9.94
C PHE A 210 -6.03 4.02 10.37
N HIS A 211 -6.99 4.41 11.22
CA HIS A 211 -8.33 3.85 11.17
C HIS A 211 -9.05 4.46 9.99
N ALA A 212 -9.81 3.68 9.25
CA ALA A 212 -10.39 4.08 7.98
C ALA A 212 -11.86 3.70 7.86
N ALA A 213 -12.68 4.64 7.40
CA ALA A 213 -14.05 4.39 6.98
C ALA A 213 -14.35 5.07 5.66
N GLY A 214 -15.24 4.47 4.88
CA GLY A 214 -15.84 5.05 3.70
C GLY A 214 -17.29 5.47 4.00
N ALA A 215 -17.71 6.62 3.51
CA ALA A 215 -19.07 7.09 3.64
C ALA A 215 -19.65 7.48 2.29
N LYS A 216 -20.78 6.86 1.92
CA LYS A 216 -21.57 7.25 0.74
C LYS A 216 -22.83 7.95 1.22
N VAL A 217 -23.02 9.18 0.76
CA VAL A 217 -24.19 9.99 1.08
C VAL A 217 -25.02 10.20 -0.16
N THR A 218 -26.31 9.86 -0.09
CA THR A 218 -27.28 10.17 -1.13
C THR A 218 -28.25 11.20 -0.59
N VAL A 219 -28.36 12.33 -1.26
CA VAL A 219 -29.32 13.40 -0.94
C VAL A 219 -30.44 13.37 -1.98
N ASN A 220 -31.66 13.18 -1.54
CA ASN A 220 -32.84 13.16 -2.39
C ASN A 220 -33.52 14.55 -2.37
N GLY A 221 -33.83 15.07 -3.54
CA GLY A 221 -34.52 16.30 -3.75
C GLY A 221 -35.93 16.12 -4.29
N THR A 222 -36.52 17.22 -4.71
CA THR A 222 -37.80 17.25 -5.45
C THR A 222 -37.69 18.31 -6.53
N ASN A 223 -37.69 17.87 -7.78
CA ASN A 223 -37.61 18.79 -8.91
C ASN A 223 -39.02 19.21 -9.38
N VAL A 224 -39.18 20.49 -9.66
CA VAL A 224 -40.36 21.08 -10.29
C VAL A 224 -39.92 22.24 -11.18
N HIS A 225 -40.80 22.69 -12.09
CA HIS A 225 -40.49 23.83 -12.95
C HIS A 225 -40.08 25.05 -12.13
N PRO A 226 -38.92 25.70 -12.39
CA PRO A 226 -38.40 26.81 -11.60
C PRO A 226 -39.39 27.95 -11.37
N GLY A 227 -40.21 28.29 -12.37
CA GLY A 227 -41.22 29.33 -12.30
C GLY A 227 -42.34 29.07 -11.27
N THR A 228 -42.52 27.81 -10.83
CA THR A 228 -43.57 27.41 -9.87
C THR A 228 -42.97 26.68 -8.64
N ALA A 229 -41.67 26.85 -8.42
CA ALA A 229 -40.88 26.09 -7.44
C ALA A 229 -41.11 26.51 -5.98
N LYS A 230 -41.65 27.72 -5.74
CA LYS A 230 -41.81 28.25 -4.37
C LYS A 230 -42.65 27.33 -3.48
N GLY A 231 -42.02 26.86 -2.39
CA GLY A 231 -42.64 25.97 -1.42
C GLY A 231 -42.82 24.50 -1.89
N LYS A 232 -42.22 24.15 -3.04
CA LYS A 232 -42.32 22.79 -3.63
C LYS A 232 -40.97 22.16 -3.94
N MET A 233 -40.06 22.92 -4.55
CA MET A 233 -38.73 22.41 -4.94
C MET A 233 -37.85 22.20 -3.71
N VAL A 234 -37.24 21.03 -3.64
CA VAL A 234 -36.14 20.71 -2.72
C VAL A 234 -34.92 20.40 -3.59
N ASN A 235 -33.92 21.29 -3.57
CA ASN A 235 -32.72 21.11 -4.38
C ASN A 235 -31.70 20.29 -3.60
N SER A 236 -31.45 19.06 -4.03
CA SER A 236 -30.53 18.11 -3.40
C SER A 236 -29.10 18.65 -3.30
N MET A 237 -28.62 19.38 -4.35
CA MET A 237 -27.27 19.94 -4.34
C MET A 237 -27.06 20.97 -3.23
N LYS A 238 -28.08 21.80 -2.93
CA LYS A 238 -27.99 22.78 -1.84
C LYS A 238 -27.90 22.12 -0.47
N ILE A 239 -28.63 21.02 -0.26
CA ILE A 239 -28.54 20.24 0.97
C ILE A 239 -27.18 19.52 1.08
N ALA A 240 -26.68 18.99 -0.04
CA ALA A 240 -25.35 18.39 -0.10
C ALA A 240 -24.22 19.39 0.22
N MET A 241 -24.33 20.64 -0.28
CA MET A 241 -23.41 21.72 0.09
C MET A 241 -23.51 22.10 1.57
N GLU A 242 -24.72 22.11 2.14
CA GLU A 242 -24.93 22.36 3.57
C GLU A 242 -24.27 21.25 4.43
N LEU A 243 -24.40 19.98 4.04
CA LEU A 243 -23.70 18.85 4.67
C LEU A 243 -22.18 19.09 4.67
N GLN A 244 -21.60 19.36 3.49
CA GLN A 244 -20.15 19.60 3.35
C GLN A 244 -19.71 20.79 4.22
N SER A 245 -20.48 21.87 4.24
CA SER A 245 -20.16 23.07 5.03
C SER A 245 -20.32 22.88 6.54
N SER A 246 -21.00 21.83 6.97
CA SER A 246 -21.16 21.47 8.39
C SER A 246 -20.00 20.63 8.93
N LEU A 247 -19.15 20.08 8.06
CA LEU A 247 -17.93 19.39 8.47
C LEU A 247 -16.83 20.40 8.82
N PRO A 248 -15.92 20.07 9.77
CA PRO A 248 -14.78 20.92 10.11
C PRO A 248 -13.90 21.23 8.90
N SER A 249 -13.74 22.49 8.56
CA SER A 249 -13.02 22.92 7.35
C SER A 249 -11.50 22.76 7.43
N ASP A 250 -10.96 22.57 8.62
CA ASP A 250 -9.55 22.35 8.94
C ASP A 250 -9.18 20.86 9.00
N GLU A 251 -10.16 19.97 9.10
CA GLU A 251 -9.98 18.54 9.06
C GLU A 251 -10.10 18.01 7.61
N ALA A 252 -9.26 18.51 6.70
CA ALA A 252 -9.19 18.10 5.30
C ALA A 252 -7.75 17.67 4.96
N PRO A 253 -7.53 16.76 3.99
CA PRO A 253 -6.18 16.23 3.67
C PRO A 253 -5.16 17.34 3.38
N GLU A 254 -5.59 18.39 2.66
CA GLU A 254 -4.75 19.54 2.30
C GLU A 254 -4.40 20.47 3.48
N LYS A 255 -4.92 20.19 4.66
CA LYS A 255 -4.70 20.99 5.89
C LYS A 255 -4.16 20.18 7.06
N THR A 256 -4.00 18.88 6.89
CA THR A 256 -3.59 17.97 7.96
C THR A 256 -2.25 17.28 7.65
N SER A 257 -1.48 17.01 8.69
CA SER A 257 -0.18 16.35 8.62
C SER A 257 0.05 15.43 9.82
N GLY A 258 1.13 14.66 9.80
CA GLY A 258 1.52 13.77 10.89
C GLY A 258 0.35 12.89 11.35
N TYR A 259 -0.03 12.98 12.61
CA TYR A 259 -1.09 12.17 13.24
C TYR A 259 -2.51 12.77 13.11
N GLU A 260 -2.67 13.89 12.42
CA GLU A 260 -3.97 14.53 12.28
C GLU A 260 -4.86 13.77 11.29
N GLY A 261 -6.11 13.49 11.73
CA GLY A 261 -7.14 12.84 10.92
C GLY A 261 -7.94 13.82 10.09
N PHE A 262 -8.72 13.30 9.12
CA PHE A 262 -9.48 14.15 8.19
C PHE A 262 -10.77 13.49 7.68
N TYR A 263 -11.62 14.33 7.08
CA TYR A 263 -12.67 13.96 6.13
C TYR A 263 -12.21 14.38 4.73
N HIS A 264 -12.24 13.47 3.78
CA HIS A 264 -11.91 13.79 2.39
C HIS A 264 -13.10 13.53 1.49
N LEU A 265 -13.61 14.58 0.84
CA LEU A 265 -14.64 14.49 -0.19
C LEU A 265 -14.01 13.98 -1.49
N LEU A 266 -14.27 12.72 -1.85
CA LEU A 266 -13.74 12.09 -3.08
C LEU A 266 -14.55 12.45 -4.32
N SER A 267 -15.88 12.52 -4.17
CA SER A 267 -16.74 12.83 -5.29
C SER A 267 -18.00 13.58 -4.85
N PHE A 268 -18.51 14.43 -5.75
CA PHE A 268 -19.75 15.18 -5.61
C PHE A 268 -20.40 15.25 -6.97
N GLN A 269 -21.50 14.52 -7.15
CA GLN A 269 -22.23 14.45 -8.42
C GLN A 269 -23.72 14.54 -8.18
N GLY A 270 -24.43 15.35 -8.99
CA GLY A 270 -25.88 15.41 -8.83
C GLY A 270 -26.54 16.55 -9.58
N ASP A 271 -27.87 16.60 -9.43
CA ASP A 271 -28.77 17.60 -9.96
C ASP A 271 -29.80 18.00 -8.89
N VAL A 272 -30.91 18.64 -9.27
CA VAL A 272 -31.97 19.05 -8.34
C VAL A 272 -32.63 17.84 -7.66
N GLU A 273 -32.76 16.74 -8.39
CA GLU A 273 -33.51 15.55 -7.93
C GLU A 273 -32.69 14.68 -6.98
N GLN A 274 -31.38 14.47 -7.28
CA GLN A 274 -30.51 13.64 -6.46
C GLN A 274 -29.06 14.08 -6.54
N THR A 275 -28.39 14.11 -5.39
CA THR A 275 -26.92 14.32 -5.30
C THR A 275 -26.28 13.20 -4.50
N LYS A 276 -25.15 12.71 -4.98
CA LYS A 276 -24.33 11.69 -4.33
C LYS A 276 -22.96 12.27 -3.96
N LEU A 277 -22.52 11.99 -2.75
CA LEU A 277 -21.20 12.33 -2.26
C LEU A 277 -20.50 11.05 -1.76
N ALA A 278 -19.20 10.98 -1.96
CA ALA A 278 -18.37 9.94 -1.37
C ALA A 278 -17.28 10.59 -0.51
N TYR A 279 -17.12 10.06 0.70
CA TYR A 279 -16.07 10.47 1.64
C TYR A 279 -15.22 9.30 2.06
N ILE A 280 -13.97 9.58 2.37
CA ILE A 280 -13.16 8.76 3.27
C ILE A 280 -12.90 9.51 4.57
N ILE A 281 -12.95 8.78 5.69
CA ILE A 281 -12.70 9.30 7.03
C ILE A 281 -11.48 8.59 7.57
N ARG A 282 -10.53 9.33 8.11
CA ARG A 282 -9.25 8.84 8.59
C ARG A 282 -8.89 9.45 9.93
N ASP A 283 -8.38 8.66 10.85
CA ASP A 283 -7.73 9.12 12.08
C ASP A 283 -6.81 8.02 12.63
N PHE A 284 -5.72 8.40 13.32
CA PHE A 284 -4.85 7.44 14.01
C PHE A 284 -5.40 7.04 15.38
N ASP A 285 -6.09 7.96 16.06
CA ASP A 285 -6.71 7.70 17.35
C ASP A 285 -8.12 7.12 17.14
N ARG A 286 -8.39 5.97 17.77
CA ARG A 286 -9.67 5.28 17.63
C ARG A 286 -10.84 6.11 18.15
N THR A 287 -10.62 6.83 19.24
CA THR A 287 -11.68 7.67 19.85
C THR A 287 -12.03 8.83 18.93
N LEU A 288 -11.02 9.48 18.34
CA LEU A 288 -11.24 10.58 17.39
C LEU A 288 -11.87 10.07 16.09
N PHE A 289 -11.47 8.87 15.62
CA PHE A 289 -12.07 8.20 14.47
C PHE A 289 -13.57 7.95 14.67
N GLU A 290 -13.93 7.34 15.81
CA GLU A 290 -15.34 7.11 16.15
C GLU A 290 -16.12 8.42 16.29
N LYS A 291 -15.50 9.46 16.87
CA LYS A 291 -16.09 10.80 16.97
C LYS A 291 -16.36 11.42 15.60
N LYS A 292 -15.43 11.26 14.64
CA LYS A 292 -15.63 11.74 13.27
C LYS A 292 -16.82 11.05 12.60
N LYS A 293 -16.95 9.74 12.73
CA LYS A 293 -18.10 8.99 12.20
C LYS A 293 -19.42 9.42 12.84
N ALA A 294 -19.42 9.58 14.16
CA ALA A 294 -20.58 10.06 14.91
C ALA A 294 -21.01 11.48 14.48
N ASN A 295 -20.05 12.39 14.28
CA ASN A 295 -20.30 13.74 13.80
C ASN A 295 -21.00 13.76 12.43
N LEU A 296 -20.51 12.98 11.46
CA LEU A 296 -21.15 12.88 10.15
C LEU A 296 -22.59 12.33 10.28
N THR A 297 -22.78 11.33 11.12
CA THR A 297 -24.10 10.73 11.38
C THR A 297 -25.06 11.74 12.01
N GLU A 298 -24.57 12.56 12.94
CA GLU A 298 -25.36 13.60 13.58
C GLU A 298 -25.76 14.71 12.58
N ILE A 299 -24.84 15.16 11.72
CA ILE A 299 -25.13 16.13 10.66
C ILE A 299 -26.24 15.60 9.75
N VAL A 300 -26.17 14.34 9.33
CA VAL A 300 -27.21 13.70 8.52
C VAL A 300 -28.55 13.69 9.25
N ALA A 301 -28.57 13.35 10.54
CA ALA A 301 -29.79 13.37 11.34
C ALA A 301 -30.41 14.79 11.46
N GLN A 302 -29.57 15.82 11.64
CA GLN A 302 -30.01 17.22 11.69
C GLN A 302 -30.61 17.68 10.37
N LEU A 303 -29.99 17.31 9.23
CA LEU A 303 -30.51 17.62 7.90
C LEU A 303 -31.85 16.91 7.64
N ASN A 304 -31.98 15.63 8.04
CA ASN A 304 -33.25 14.90 7.94
C ASN A 304 -34.33 15.52 8.81
N LYS A 305 -34.02 16.01 10.00
CA LYS A 305 -34.97 16.75 10.84
C LYS A 305 -35.44 18.06 10.18
N LYS A 306 -34.53 18.73 9.43
CA LYS A 306 -34.81 20.02 8.77
C LYS A 306 -35.59 19.84 7.46
N TYR A 307 -35.24 18.85 6.65
CA TYR A 307 -35.73 18.71 5.28
C TYR A 307 -36.75 17.55 5.09
N GLY A 308 -36.88 16.68 6.06
CA GLY A 308 -37.75 15.50 6.04
C GLY A 308 -36.98 14.19 6.15
N GLU A 309 -37.62 13.16 6.68
CA GLU A 309 -37.03 11.84 6.84
C GLU A 309 -36.57 11.26 5.49
N ASN A 310 -35.42 10.57 5.48
CA ASN A 310 -34.81 9.96 4.28
C ASN A 310 -34.40 10.95 3.16
N THR A 311 -34.42 12.27 3.42
CA THR A 311 -33.86 13.25 2.49
C THR A 311 -32.36 13.01 2.29
N VAL A 312 -31.64 12.71 3.39
CA VAL A 312 -30.22 12.35 3.36
C VAL A 312 -30.05 10.93 3.86
N VAL A 313 -29.48 10.07 3.02
CA VAL A 313 -29.22 8.66 3.33
C VAL A 313 -27.70 8.46 3.41
N LEU A 314 -27.23 7.90 4.52
CA LEU A 314 -25.81 7.63 4.79
C LEU A 314 -25.56 6.11 4.80
N ASP A 315 -24.62 5.64 3.97
CA ASP A 315 -23.99 4.33 4.06
C ASP A 315 -22.55 4.53 4.52
N LEU A 316 -22.28 4.20 5.80
CA LEU A 316 -21.00 4.38 6.46
C LEU A 316 -20.44 3.01 6.85
N LYS A 317 -19.23 2.69 6.37
CA LYS A 317 -18.58 1.40 6.60
C LYS A 317 -17.13 1.57 7.00
N ASP A 318 -16.72 0.86 8.04
CA ASP A 318 -15.30 0.74 8.38
C ASP A 318 -14.60 -0.11 7.32
N GLN A 319 -13.35 0.27 6.99
CA GLN A 319 -12.53 -0.38 5.97
C GLN A 319 -11.40 -1.17 6.61
N TYR A 320 -10.63 -0.53 7.49
CA TYR A 320 -9.54 -1.13 8.25
C TYR A 320 -9.26 -0.30 9.53
N TYR A 321 -8.43 -0.85 10.39
CA TYR A 321 -8.06 -0.22 11.65
C TYR A 321 -6.55 -0.07 11.78
N ASN A 322 -6.09 0.83 12.68
CA ASN A 322 -4.68 1.05 12.96
C ASN A 322 -4.02 -0.26 13.44
N MET A 323 -3.04 -0.75 12.68
CA MET A 323 -2.34 -2.00 12.97
C MET A 323 -1.54 -1.96 14.28
N ARG A 324 -1.19 -0.77 14.80
CA ARG A 324 -0.50 -0.60 16.08
C ARG A 324 -1.17 -1.37 17.19
N GLU A 325 -2.51 -1.37 17.28
CA GLU A 325 -3.24 -2.08 18.33
C GLU A 325 -2.92 -3.59 18.38
N LYS A 326 -2.51 -4.17 17.25
CA LYS A 326 -2.17 -5.59 17.10
C LYS A 326 -0.68 -5.86 17.16
N ILE A 327 0.15 -4.88 16.82
CA ILE A 327 1.60 -5.02 16.76
C ILE A 327 2.25 -4.66 18.10
N GLU A 328 1.74 -3.65 18.83
CA GLU A 328 2.30 -3.20 20.10
C GLU A 328 2.41 -4.32 21.17
N PRO A 329 1.47 -5.28 21.27
CA PRO A 329 1.63 -6.42 22.19
C PRO A 329 2.79 -7.36 21.85
N VAL A 330 3.32 -7.32 20.63
CA VAL A 330 4.43 -8.13 20.11
C VAL A 330 5.52 -7.24 19.52
N LYS A 331 5.81 -6.12 20.17
CA LYS A 331 6.73 -5.07 19.68
C LYS A 331 8.15 -5.54 19.39
N GLU A 332 8.55 -6.70 19.90
CA GLU A 332 9.83 -7.33 19.61
C GLU A 332 10.06 -7.56 18.12
N ILE A 333 8.99 -7.67 17.31
CA ILE A 333 9.11 -7.75 15.86
C ILE A 333 9.59 -6.42 15.26
N ILE A 334 9.13 -5.28 15.82
CA ILE A 334 9.60 -3.95 15.42
C ILE A 334 11.05 -3.75 15.86
N GLU A 335 11.38 -4.12 17.10
CA GLU A 335 12.74 -4.02 17.63
C GLU A 335 13.72 -4.87 16.83
N THR A 336 13.27 -6.02 16.30
CA THR A 336 14.08 -6.88 15.43
C THR A 336 14.36 -6.23 14.08
N ALA A 337 13.34 -5.68 13.40
CA ALA A 337 13.52 -4.98 12.13
C ALA A 337 14.38 -3.72 12.32
N HIS A 338 14.15 -2.95 13.38
CA HIS A 338 14.97 -1.80 13.74
C HIS A 338 16.44 -2.19 13.92
N GLN A 339 16.72 -3.24 14.70
CA GLN A 339 18.08 -3.70 14.94
C GLN A 339 18.75 -4.21 13.65
N ALA A 340 17.98 -4.90 12.78
CA ALA A 340 18.49 -5.35 11.48
C ALA A 340 18.96 -4.17 10.64
N MET A 341 18.19 -3.11 10.57
CA MET A 341 18.56 -1.88 9.86
C MET A 341 19.83 -1.26 10.44
N VAL A 342 19.88 -1.12 11.78
CA VAL A 342 21.06 -0.55 12.48
C VAL A 342 22.33 -1.38 12.22
N ASN A 343 22.23 -2.71 12.25
CA ASN A 343 23.36 -3.61 11.97
C ASN A 343 23.91 -3.42 10.53
N LEU A 344 23.06 -3.02 9.60
CA LEU A 344 23.42 -2.75 8.22
C LEU A 344 23.82 -1.29 7.94
N GLY A 345 23.92 -0.47 9.01
CA GLY A 345 24.25 0.95 8.88
C GLY A 345 23.12 1.80 8.29
N ILE A 346 21.89 1.32 8.37
CA ILE A 346 20.69 2.05 7.93
C ILE A 346 20.09 2.73 9.16
N SER A 347 19.76 4.02 9.04
CA SER A 347 19.04 4.75 10.08
C SER A 347 17.54 4.46 9.98
N PRO A 348 16.90 3.79 10.96
CA PRO A 348 15.47 3.54 10.90
C PRO A 348 14.66 4.83 10.99
N ILE A 349 13.61 4.93 10.17
CA ILE A 349 12.63 6.01 10.15
C ILE A 349 11.30 5.41 10.58
N ILE A 350 10.86 5.75 11.79
CA ILE A 350 9.59 5.24 12.33
C ILE A 350 8.55 6.34 12.18
N GLU A 351 7.74 6.23 11.16
CA GLU A 351 6.65 7.17 10.86
C GLU A 351 5.35 6.39 10.60
N PRO A 352 4.19 6.97 10.92
CA PRO A 352 2.91 6.30 10.65
C PRO A 352 2.56 6.39 9.16
N ILE A 353 1.91 5.35 8.64
CA ILE A 353 1.34 5.35 7.28
C ILE A 353 0.06 6.18 7.28
N ARG A 354 0.02 7.28 6.52
CA ARG A 354 -1.20 8.08 6.32
C ARG A 354 -2.16 7.44 5.30
N GLY A 355 -2.30 6.14 5.38
CA GLY A 355 -3.10 5.27 4.53
C GLY A 355 -3.34 3.93 5.20
N GLY A 356 -3.57 2.91 4.42
CA GLY A 356 -3.61 1.51 4.81
C GLY A 356 -2.60 0.71 4.01
N THR A 357 -2.35 -0.52 4.42
CA THR A 357 -1.56 -1.52 3.71
C THR A 357 -2.17 -2.89 3.98
N ASP A 358 -1.74 -3.90 3.27
CA ASP A 358 -2.10 -5.30 3.57
C ASP A 358 -1.82 -5.63 5.05
N GLY A 359 -0.72 -5.13 5.61
CA GLY A 359 -0.36 -5.32 7.01
C GLY A 359 -1.40 -4.81 8.00
N SER A 360 -2.15 -3.74 7.66
CA SER A 360 -3.22 -3.23 8.50
C SER A 360 -4.34 -4.26 8.70
N GLN A 361 -4.77 -4.92 7.63
CA GLN A 361 -5.83 -5.92 7.68
C GLN A 361 -5.31 -7.27 8.21
N LEU A 362 -4.14 -7.73 7.74
CA LEU A 362 -3.51 -8.98 8.19
C LEU A 362 -3.29 -9.00 9.70
N SER A 363 -2.90 -7.88 10.29
CA SER A 363 -2.72 -7.76 11.74
C SER A 363 -4.03 -8.02 12.50
N TYR A 364 -5.17 -7.58 11.99
CA TYR A 364 -6.49 -7.87 12.56
C TYR A 364 -7.00 -9.28 12.26
N MET A 365 -6.45 -9.94 11.23
CA MET A 365 -6.73 -11.35 10.93
C MET A 365 -5.90 -12.31 11.80
N GLY A 366 -5.05 -11.78 12.69
CA GLY A 366 -4.24 -12.56 13.63
C GLY A 366 -2.80 -12.79 13.18
N LEU A 367 -2.34 -12.09 12.15
CA LEU A 367 -0.95 -12.09 11.68
C LEU A 367 -0.35 -10.68 11.85
N PRO A 368 0.30 -10.36 12.96
CA PRO A 368 0.95 -9.06 13.16
C PRO A 368 1.95 -8.79 12.04
N THR A 369 1.72 -7.71 11.26
CA THR A 369 2.47 -7.46 10.02
C THR A 369 2.82 -5.99 9.88
N PRO A 370 3.97 -5.53 10.44
CA PRO A 370 4.51 -4.21 10.16
C PRO A 370 5.08 -4.14 8.74
N ASN A 371 5.33 -2.91 8.29
CA ASN A 371 5.84 -2.61 6.96
C ASN A 371 7.30 -2.16 7.02
N ILE A 372 8.14 -2.63 6.09
CA ILE A 372 9.53 -2.22 5.91
C ILE A 372 9.74 -1.65 4.49
N PHE A 373 10.76 -0.81 4.35
CA PHE A 373 11.08 -0.08 3.12
C PHE A 373 11.44 -1.00 1.93
N THR A 374 11.21 -0.48 0.71
CA THR A 374 11.75 -1.00 -0.56
C THR A 374 12.89 -0.12 -1.11
N GLY A 375 12.89 1.17 -0.81
CA GLY A 375 13.85 2.14 -1.33
C GLY A 375 13.40 2.85 -2.59
N GLY A 376 12.10 2.80 -2.91
CA GLY A 376 11.48 3.53 -4.00
C GLY A 376 10.96 4.90 -3.59
N GLU A 377 10.66 5.73 -4.58
CA GLU A 377 10.20 7.11 -4.42
C GLU A 377 9.15 7.45 -5.48
N ASN A 378 8.30 8.43 -5.18
CA ASN A 378 7.32 9.01 -6.10
C ASN A 378 6.36 7.98 -6.70
N PHE A 379 5.91 7.03 -5.90
CA PHE A 379 4.99 5.98 -6.30
C PHE A 379 3.72 6.50 -6.97
N HIS A 380 2.99 5.64 -7.67
CA HIS A 380 1.71 5.90 -8.34
C HIS A 380 1.78 6.91 -9.50
N GLY A 381 2.98 7.26 -9.99
CA GLY A 381 3.10 8.30 -11.00
C GLY A 381 4.25 8.13 -11.99
N LYS A 382 4.28 9.04 -12.96
CA LYS A 382 5.30 9.05 -14.05
C LYS A 382 6.71 9.42 -13.60
N TYR A 383 6.88 9.89 -12.39
CA TYR A 383 8.16 10.26 -11.79
C TYR A 383 8.66 9.23 -10.80
N GLU A 384 8.02 8.06 -10.77
CA GLU A 384 8.42 6.95 -9.93
C GLU A 384 9.82 6.46 -10.29
N TYR A 385 10.65 6.23 -9.26
CA TYR A 385 11.98 5.67 -9.43
C TYR A 385 12.39 4.84 -8.21
N ILE A 386 13.39 4.00 -8.39
CA ILE A 386 13.95 3.21 -7.29
C ILE A 386 15.47 3.14 -7.38
N SER A 387 16.11 3.14 -6.22
CA SER A 387 17.56 2.95 -6.11
C SER A 387 17.90 1.47 -6.01
N VAL A 388 18.71 0.96 -6.92
CA VAL A 388 19.26 -0.41 -6.89
C VAL A 388 20.05 -0.67 -5.61
N ASP A 389 20.81 0.32 -5.15
CA ASP A 389 21.59 0.25 -3.91
C ASP A 389 20.68 0.05 -2.70
N ASN A 390 19.52 0.72 -2.69
CA ASN A 390 18.54 0.60 -1.61
C ASN A 390 17.75 -0.71 -1.70
N MET A 391 17.40 -1.17 -2.90
CA MET A 391 16.81 -2.51 -3.09
C MET A 391 17.71 -3.61 -2.51
N GLN A 392 19.03 -3.51 -2.75
CA GLN A 392 19.98 -4.47 -2.18
C GLN A 392 20.03 -4.38 -0.65
N LYS A 393 19.92 -3.18 -0.08
CA LYS A 393 19.82 -2.98 1.38
C LYS A 393 18.52 -3.55 1.93
N ALA A 394 17.38 -3.40 1.22
CA ALA A 394 16.11 -4.00 1.63
C ALA A 394 16.19 -5.54 1.64
N ALA A 395 16.72 -6.15 0.58
CA ALA A 395 16.97 -7.59 0.55
C ALA A 395 17.90 -8.05 1.70
N ASN A 396 18.96 -7.29 1.99
CA ASN A 396 19.86 -7.58 3.11
C ASN A 396 19.17 -7.42 4.47
N THR A 397 18.23 -6.48 4.60
CA THR A 397 17.44 -6.28 5.82
C THR A 397 16.54 -7.49 6.10
N ILE A 398 15.92 -8.06 5.06
CA ILE A 398 15.15 -9.33 5.18
C ILE A 398 16.05 -10.46 5.69
N VAL A 399 17.25 -10.60 5.12
CA VAL A 399 18.24 -11.63 5.54
C VAL A 399 18.65 -11.41 7.01
N GLU A 400 18.92 -10.17 7.41
CA GLU A 400 19.36 -9.84 8.77
C GLU A 400 18.24 -10.02 9.80
N ILE A 401 16.98 -9.71 9.44
CA ILE A 401 15.80 -10.02 10.28
C ILE A 401 15.74 -11.53 10.54
N ALA A 402 15.85 -12.35 9.49
CA ALA A 402 15.80 -13.81 9.63
C ALA A 402 16.92 -14.34 10.53
N ARG A 403 18.14 -13.81 10.39
CA ARG A 403 19.29 -14.14 11.24
C ARG A 403 19.06 -13.75 12.71
N LEU A 404 18.58 -12.53 12.95
CA LEU A 404 18.34 -12.03 14.31
C LEU A 404 17.23 -12.81 15.04
N VAL A 405 16.18 -13.23 14.35
CA VAL A 405 15.11 -14.02 14.95
C VAL A 405 15.64 -15.40 15.37
N GLU A 406 16.53 -16.01 14.58
CA GLU A 406 17.18 -17.27 14.97
C GLU A 406 18.17 -17.07 16.14
N GLU A 407 18.92 -15.97 16.14
CA GLU A 407 19.90 -15.69 17.20
C GLU A 407 19.24 -15.49 18.56
N ARG A 408 18.02 -14.88 18.57
CA ARG A 408 17.25 -14.59 19.78
C ARG A 408 16.40 -15.76 20.30
N ALA A 409 16.22 -16.80 19.51
CA ALA A 409 15.54 -18.05 19.85
C ALA A 409 16.53 -19.02 20.59
#